data_9de766e137ceeeca3c9401b5da498285
#
_entry.id   9de766e137ceeeca3c9401b5da498285
#
_cell.length_a   1.000
_cell.length_b   1.000
_cell.length_c   1.000
_cell.angle_alpha   90.00
_cell.angle_beta   90.00
_cell.angle_gamma   90.00
#
_symmetry.space_group_name_H-M   'P 1'
#
loop_
_entity.id
_entity.type
_entity.pdbx_description
1 polymer ?
#
loop_
_entity_poly.entity_id
_entity_poly.type
_entity_poly.pdbx_seq_one_letter_code
_entity_poly.pdbx_strand_id
1 'polypeptide(L)'
;MSAPDNHTGTDTVTTAEATSDAVLPQDGGTGDPALPDADPASVDAVVEPVDIEDDDEDDEDADADEQGESLLVREGDVAGDYLERLLDILDVDGDIDLDVEGDRASVAVVGGQLKTLIGPEGATLEALQELTRLAVAQSTGVRSRLMLDIGGYRAKRREELTGLASAAAGRVAQSRQPERLAPMNPFERKVVHDVVAAAAGVHSESEGEEPNRRVVVLPDP
;
A
#
# COMPACT_ATOMS: atom_id res chain seq x y z
N MET A 1 0.84 43.49 -46.16
CA MET A 1 0.15 42.67 -47.20
C MET A 1 0.31 41.23 -46.70
N SER A 2 -0.58 40.47 -46.33
CA SER A 2 -2.04 40.37 -46.19
C SER A 2 -2.28 39.34 -45.11
N ALA A 3 -3.13 39.59 -44.17
CA ALA A 3 -3.95 38.54 -43.55
C ALA A 3 -5.14 38.33 -44.47
N PRO A 4 -5.87 37.23 -44.45
CA PRO A 4 -6.96 36.95 -43.49
C PRO A 4 -7.06 35.44 -43.15
N ASP A 5 -7.96 34.85 -42.44
CA ASP A 5 -9.24 35.08 -41.82
C ASP A 5 -9.55 33.89 -40.88
N ASN A 6 -10.00 34.16 -39.77
CA ASN A 6 -11.21 33.83 -39.06
C ASN A 6 -12.01 32.61 -39.55
N HIS A 7 -12.17 31.59 -38.68
CA HIS A 7 -13.39 30.80 -38.62
C HIS A 7 -13.78 30.39 -37.21
N THR A 8 -14.73 31.08 -36.70
CA THR A 8 -15.61 30.74 -35.57
C THR A 8 -16.46 29.49 -35.92
N GLY A 9 -16.48 28.52 -35.06
CA GLY A 9 -17.39 27.39 -35.08
C GLY A 9 -17.86 27.10 -33.66
N THR A 10 -18.93 27.76 -33.28
CA THR A 10 -19.79 27.45 -32.14
C THR A 10 -20.60 26.20 -32.48
N ASP A 11 -20.49 25.15 -31.69
CA ASP A 11 -21.49 24.09 -31.61
C ASP A 11 -21.92 23.85 -30.18
N THR A 12 -23.13 24.25 -29.97
CA THR A 12 -23.97 24.04 -28.82
C THR A 12 -24.63 22.67 -28.92
N VAL A 13 -24.44 21.80 -27.99
CA VAL A 13 -25.27 20.58 -27.83
C VAL A 13 -25.60 20.39 -26.35
N THR A 14 -26.78 20.83 -26.05
CA THR A 14 -27.99 20.19 -25.56
C THR A 14 -27.81 19.24 -24.36
N THR A 15 -28.27 19.74 -23.25
CA THR A 15 -28.72 19.12 -22.01
C THR A 15 -29.75 17.99 -22.30
N ALA A 16 -29.57 16.83 -21.73
CA ALA A 16 -30.63 15.85 -21.51
C ALA A 16 -30.64 15.43 -20.05
N GLU A 17 -31.57 15.96 -19.31
CA GLU A 17 -32.03 15.45 -18.02
C GLU A 17 -32.78 14.13 -18.25
N ALA A 18 -32.44 13.12 -17.47
CA ALA A 18 -33.32 11.97 -17.26
C ALA A 18 -33.44 11.70 -15.77
N THR A 19 -34.49 12.22 -15.23
CA THR A 19 -35.10 11.83 -13.95
C THR A 19 -35.63 10.40 -14.08
N SER A 20 -35.22 9.51 -13.19
CA SER A 20 -35.90 8.24 -12.93
C SER A 20 -36.07 8.05 -11.42
N ASP A 21 -37.27 8.37 -11.02
CA ASP A 21 -37.92 8.04 -9.76
C ASP A 21 -38.18 6.52 -9.70
N ALA A 22 -37.73 5.85 -8.68
CA ALA A 22 -38.10 4.46 -8.38
C ALA A 22 -38.33 4.29 -6.87
N VAL A 23 -39.56 4.39 -6.56
CA VAL A 23 -40.38 3.98 -5.41
C VAL A 23 -39.87 2.69 -4.73
N LEU A 24 -39.69 2.77 -3.42
CA LEU A 24 -39.60 1.66 -2.47
C LEU A 24 -41.00 1.09 -2.16
N PRO A 25 -41.19 -0.21 -2.07
CA PRO A 25 -42.33 -0.76 -1.31
C PRO A 25 -41.90 -1.08 0.13
N GLN A 26 -42.60 -0.49 1.04
CA GLN A 26 -42.72 -0.98 2.42
C GLN A 26 -43.76 -2.10 2.45
N ASP A 27 -43.49 -3.22 3.07
CA ASP A 27 -44.52 -4.05 3.63
C ASP A 27 -44.05 -4.71 4.92
N GLY A 28 -44.90 -4.61 5.91
CA GLY A 28 -44.77 -5.05 7.25
C GLY A 28 -45.25 -6.49 7.42
N GLY A 29 -44.75 -7.11 8.45
CA GLY A 29 -45.11 -8.46 8.86
C GLY A 29 -44.62 -8.76 10.25
N THR A 30 -45.40 -8.39 11.22
CA THR A 30 -45.36 -8.87 12.60
C THR A 30 -45.60 -10.38 12.66
N GLY A 31 -44.80 -11.11 13.41
CA GLY A 31 -45.03 -12.51 13.68
C GLY A 31 -44.05 -13.04 14.74
N ASP A 32 -44.41 -12.83 15.98
CA ASP A 32 -43.87 -13.54 17.16
C ASP A 32 -44.57 -14.89 17.29
N PRO A 33 -43.88 -16.01 17.50
CA PRO A 33 -44.45 -17.06 18.26
C PRO A 33 -43.66 -17.47 19.50
N ALA A 34 -44.35 -17.43 20.57
CA ALA A 34 -44.17 -17.92 21.92
C ALA A 34 -43.27 -19.14 22.09
N LEU A 35 -42.47 -19.10 23.15
CA LEU A 35 -41.83 -20.21 23.84
C LEU A 35 -42.87 -21.04 24.58
N PRO A 36 -42.77 -22.37 24.67
CA PRO A 36 -43.40 -23.15 25.74
C PRO A 36 -42.44 -23.40 26.88
N ASP A 37 -42.90 -23.10 28.06
CA ASP A 37 -42.37 -23.51 29.34
C ASP A 37 -42.36 -25.06 29.45
N ALA A 38 -41.27 -25.64 29.97
CA ALA A 38 -41.25 -26.97 30.51
C ALA A 38 -40.34 -27.01 31.75
N ASP A 39 -40.95 -27.39 32.84
CA ASP A 39 -40.54 -27.49 34.23
C ASP A 39 -39.49 -28.59 34.48
N PRO A 40 -38.75 -28.51 35.59
CA PRO A 40 -37.54 -29.30 35.86
C PRO A 40 -37.86 -30.66 36.53
N ALA A 41 -37.28 -31.73 36.02
CA ALA A 41 -37.21 -32.98 36.74
C ALA A 41 -35.76 -33.50 36.79
N SER A 42 -35.21 -33.36 37.97
CA SER A 42 -34.22 -34.14 38.69
C SER A 42 -33.85 -35.49 38.06
N VAL A 43 -32.59 -35.63 37.61
CA VAL A 43 -31.84 -36.89 37.69
C VAL A 43 -30.40 -36.62 38.09
N ASP A 44 -30.10 -37.05 39.29
CA ASP A 44 -28.80 -37.20 39.90
C ASP A 44 -28.02 -38.28 39.14
N ALA A 45 -27.01 -37.89 38.38
CA ALA A 45 -26.03 -38.80 37.79
C ALA A 45 -24.65 -38.28 38.13
N VAL A 46 -24.05 -38.92 39.12
CA VAL A 46 -22.64 -38.83 39.43
C VAL A 46 -21.84 -39.21 38.21
N VAL A 47 -21.16 -38.24 37.58
CA VAL A 47 -20.14 -38.46 36.58
C VAL A 47 -18.81 -38.11 37.20
N GLU A 48 -17.95 -39.11 37.33
CA GLU A 48 -16.56 -38.92 37.77
C GLU A 48 -15.79 -38.00 36.79
N PRO A 49 -14.85 -37.19 37.27
CA PRO A 49 -14.06 -36.36 36.41
C PRO A 49 -13.13 -37.21 35.56
N VAL A 50 -13.35 -37.25 34.25
CA VAL A 50 -12.35 -37.67 33.27
C VAL A 50 -11.33 -36.51 33.17
N ASP A 51 -10.11 -36.77 33.58
CA ASP A 51 -8.97 -35.95 33.26
C ASP A 51 -8.84 -35.92 31.75
N ILE A 52 -9.28 -34.79 31.14
CA ILE A 52 -8.96 -34.46 29.76
C ILE A 52 -7.62 -33.77 29.89
N GLU A 53 -6.53 -34.47 29.56
CA GLU A 53 -5.25 -33.87 29.32
C GLU A 53 -5.41 -32.95 28.11
N ASP A 54 -5.43 -31.63 28.36
CA ASP A 54 -5.29 -30.55 27.38
C ASP A 54 -3.86 -30.60 26.83
N ASP A 55 -3.64 -31.26 25.72
CA ASP A 55 -2.33 -31.33 25.05
C ASP A 55 -2.45 -31.20 23.51
N ASP A 56 -3.36 -30.37 22.99
CA ASP A 56 -3.56 -30.18 21.54
C ASP A 56 -3.68 -28.69 21.12
N GLU A 57 -3.21 -27.70 21.90
CA GLU A 57 -3.29 -26.28 21.47
C GLU A 57 -2.03 -25.75 20.75
N ASP A 58 -0.93 -26.49 20.69
CA ASP A 58 0.34 -26.01 20.09
C ASP A 58 0.48 -26.35 18.59
N ASP A 59 -0.34 -27.23 18.02
CA ASP A 59 -0.19 -27.68 16.62
C ASP A 59 -0.94 -26.77 15.61
N GLU A 60 -1.98 -26.03 15.99
CA GLU A 60 -2.72 -25.17 15.06
C GLU A 60 -1.97 -23.91 14.65
N ASP A 61 -1.12 -23.35 15.54
CA ASP A 61 -0.31 -22.17 15.25
C ASP A 61 0.85 -22.49 14.31
N ALA A 62 1.43 -23.69 14.39
CA ALA A 62 2.51 -24.13 13.52
C ALA A 62 2.03 -24.35 12.07
N ASP A 63 0.86 -24.93 11.89
CA ASP A 63 0.25 -25.14 10.56
C ASP A 63 -0.15 -23.82 9.90
N ALA A 64 -0.53 -22.80 10.67
CA ALA A 64 -0.87 -21.47 10.16
C ALA A 64 0.37 -20.71 9.66
N ASP A 65 1.48 -20.83 10.36
CA ASP A 65 2.77 -20.21 9.98
C ASP A 65 3.35 -20.88 8.72
N GLU A 66 3.31 -22.22 8.61
CA GLU A 66 3.76 -22.94 7.42
C GLU A 66 2.90 -22.61 6.18
N GLN A 67 1.58 -22.46 6.34
CA GLN A 67 0.69 -22.05 5.26
C GLN A 67 0.92 -20.60 4.84
N GLY A 68 1.23 -19.70 5.80
CA GLY A 68 1.58 -18.32 5.56
C GLY A 68 2.89 -18.19 4.78
N GLU A 69 3.92 -18.90 5.18
CA GLU A 69 5.22 -18.93 4.48
C GLU A 69 5.10 -19.52 3.07
N SER A 70 4.35 -20.62 2.90
CA SER A 70 4.06 -21.21 1.60
C SER A 70 3.33 -20.24 0.66
N LEU A 71 2.42 -19.40 1.19
CA LEU A 71 1.74 -18.37 0.41
C LEU A 71 2.72 -17.27 -0.04
N LEU A 72 3.60 -16.81 0.85
CA LEU A 72 4.58 -15.76 0.54
C LEU A 72 5.59 -16.22 -0.52
N VAL A 73 6.05 -17.46 -0.44
CA VAL A 73 6.91 -18.07 -1.47
C VAL A 73 6.18 -18.08 -2.81
N ARG A 74 4.93 -18.55 -2.84
CA ARG A 74 4.11 -18.55 -4.06
C ARG A 74 3.86 -17.14 -4.61
N GLU A 75 3.68 -16.14 -3.75
CA GLU A 75 3.57 -14.74 -4.16
C GLU A 75 4.87 -14.27 -4.85
N GLY A 76 6.03 -14.64 -4.30
CA GLY A 76 7.34 -14.38 -4.87
C GLY A 76 7.50 -15.01 -6.25
N ASP A 77 7.20 -16.31 -6.40
CA ASP A 77 7.31 -17.04 -7.66
C ASP A 77 6.43 -16.41 -8.76
N VAL A 78 5.17 -16.12 -8.45
CA VAL A 78 4.25 -15.46 -9.40
C VAL A 78 4.75 -14.07 -9.80
N ALA A 79 5.31 -13.32 -8.85
CA ALA A 79 5.88 -12.01 -9.12
C ALA A 79 7.14 -12.11 -9.99
N GLY A 80 8.00 -13.08 -9.70
CA GLY A 80 9.20 -13.38 -10.50
C GLY A 80 8.83 -13.68 -11.95
N ASP A 81 7.95 -14.64 -12.18
CA ASP A 81 7.45 -15.01 -13.51
C ASP A 81 6.86 -13.81 -14.27
N TYR A 82 6.13 -12.93 -13.58
CA TYR A 82 5.56 -11.73 -14.18
C TYR A 82 6.64 -10.73 -14.60
N LEU A 83 7.62 -10.50 -13.72
CA LEU A 83 8.71 -9.56 -13.97
C LEU A 83 9.70 -10.08 -15.02
N GLU A 84 10.03 -11.39 -15.03
CA GLU A 84 10.86 -12.00 -16.08
C GLU A 84 10.26 -11.76 -17.47
N ARG A 85 8.97 -12.05 -17.63
CA ARG A 85 8.27 -11.79 -18.90
C ARG A 85 8.27 -10.31 -19.29
N LEU A 86 8.18 -9.41 -18.31
CA LEU A 86 8.24 -7.98 -18.57
C LEU A 86 9.64 -7.56 -19.03
N LEU A 87 10.71 -8.05 -18.38
CA LEU A 87 12.09 -7.78 -18.75
C LEU A 87 12.37 -8.27 -20.19
N ASP A 88 11.92 -9.49 -20.52
CA ASP A 88 12.01 -10.05 -21.86
C ASP A 88 11.33 -9.17 -22.93
N ILE A 89 10.10 -8.69 -22.66
CA ILE A 89 9.36 -7.82 -23.58
C ILE A 89 10.07 -6.49 -23.78
N LEU A 90 10.71 -5.97 -22.75
CA LEU A 90 11.41 -4.69 -22.78
C LEU A 90 12.85 -4.80 -23.30
N ASP A 91 13.33 -6.01 -23.56
CA ASP A 91 14.73 -6.30 -23.92
C ASP A 91 15.73 -5.70 -22.90
N VAL A 92 15.44 -5.91 -21.63
CA VAL A 92 16.24 -5.44 -20.50
C VAL A 92 16.85 -6.62 -19.76
N ASP A 93 18.19 -6.64 -19.68
CA ASP A 93 18.92 -7.64 -18.91
C ASP A 93 18.81 -7.36 -17.40
N GLY A 94 18.33 -8.32 -16.65
CA GLY A 94 18.23 -8.26 -15.19
C GLY A 94 17.99 -9.63 -14.58
N ASP A 95 18.55 -9.82 -13.40
CA ASP A 95 18.32 -11.00 -12.56
C ASP A 95 17.24 -10.66 -11.51
N ILE A 96 16.45 -11.64 -11.13
CA ILE A 96 15.41 -11.48 -10.10
C ILE A 96 15.78 -12.30 -8.88
N ASP A 97 15.94 -11.61 -7.76
CA ASP A 97 16.13 -12.19 -6.45
C ASP A 97 14.81 -12.19 -5.67
N LEU A 98 14.43 -13.34 -5.13
CA LEU A 98 13.24 -13.54 -4.33
C LEU A 98 13.63 -13.81 -2.89
N ASP A 99 12.95 -13.16 -1.95
CA ASP A 99 13.14 -13.33 -0.52
C ASP A 99 11.81 -13.16 0.24
N VAL A 100 11.75 -13.62 1.47
CA VAL A 100 10.62 -13.44 2.38
C VAL A 100 11.08 -12.61 3.58
N GLU A 101 10.55 -11.40 3.72
CA GLU A 101 10.86 -10.49 4.81
C GLU A 101 9.66 -10.35 5.77
N GLY A 102 9.68 -11.09 6.87
CA GLY A 102 8.59 -11.09 7.84
C GLY A 102 7.29 -11.59 7.21
N ASP A 103 6.30 -10.72 7.09
CA ASP A 103 4.94 -11.03 6.62
C ASP A 103 4.70 -10.67 5.13
N ARG A 104 5.75 -10.57 4.31
CA ARG A 104 5.63 -10.18 2.90
C ARG A 104 6.72 -10.79 2.03
N ALA A 105 6.37 -11.06 0.78
CA ALA A 105 7.35 -11.39 -0.24
C ALA A 105 8.13 -10.13 -0.65
N SER A 106 9.44 -10.26 -0.83
CA SER A 106 10.36 -9.23 -1.30
C SER A 106 10.97 -9.68 -2.60
N VAL A 107 10.88 -8.84 -3.63
CA VAL A 107 11.42 -9.13 -4.96
C VAL A 107 12.37 -8.01 -5.34
N ALA A 108 13.58 -8.36 -5.72
CA ALA A 108 14.57 -7.41 -6.18
C ALA A 108 14.99 -7.70 -7.62
N VAL A 109 14.94 -6.68 -8.47
CA VAL A 109 15.51 -6.75 -9.82
C VAL A 109 16.89 -6.12 -9.79
N VAL A 110 17.91 -6.91 -10.14
CA VAL A 110 19.31 -6.48 -10.19
C VAL A 110 19.85 -6.56 -11.61
N GLY A 111 20.64 -5.57 -12.04
CA GLY A 111 21.17 -5.54 -13.41
C GLY A 111 21.77 -4.20 -13.82
N GLY A 112 22.15 -4.08 -15.10
CA GLY A 112 22.94 -2.93 -15.58
C GLY A 112 22.13 -1.70 -16.00
N GLN A 113 21.00 -1.84 -16.67
CA GLN A 113 20.26 -0.73 -17.31
C GLN A 113 18.83 -0.55 -16.78
N LEU A 114 18.67 -0.55 -15.48
CA LEU A 114 17.36 -0.55 -14.82
C LEU A 114 16.72 0.85 -14.63
N LYS A 115 17.39 1.92 -15.07
CA LYS A 115 16.91 3.31 -14.84
C LYS A 115 15.53 3.59 -15.42
N THR A 116 15.18 2.98 -16.55
CA THR A 116 13.87 3.12 -17.19
C THR A 116 12.76 2.53 -16.33
N LEU A 117 13.04 1.41 -15.65
CA LEU A 117 12.11 0.73 -14.76
C LEU A 117 11.93 1.45 -13.41
N ILE A 118 12.92 2.24 -13.01
CA ILE A 118 12.81 3.10 -11.82
C ILE A 118 12.00 4.35 -12.16
N GLY A 119 12.29 5.00 -13.29
CA GLY A 119 11.67 6.24 -13.72
C GLY A 119 12.05 7.47 -12.89
N PRO A 120 11.45 8.63 -13.18
CA PRO A 120 11.70 9.84 -12.43
C PRO A 120 11.19 9.67 -10.98
N GLU A 121 12.08 9.91 -10.02
CA GLU A 121 11.79 9.83 -8.58
C GLU A 121 11.16 8.51 -8.13
N GLY A 122 11.37 7.41 -8.88
CA GLY A 122 10.81 6.10 -8.56
C GLY A 122 9.36 5.88 -9.01
N ALA A 123 8.77 6.78 -9.77
CA ALA A 123 7.36 6.68 -10.17
C ALA A 123 7.05 5.44 -11.01
N THR A 124 7.96 5.03 -11.91
CA THR A 124 7.79 3.80 -12.69
C THR A 124 7.88 2.56 -11.80
N LEU A 125 8.82 2.55 -10.85
CA LEU A 125 8.97 1.47 -9.87
C LEU A 125 7.69 1.30 -9.02
N GLU A 126 7.07 2.40 -8.57
CA GLU A 126 5.83 2.35 -7.80
C GLU A 126 4.67 1.79 -8.64
N ALA A 127 4.52 2.26 -9.87
CA ALA A 127 3.50 1.74 -10.78
C ALA A 127 3.72 0.25 -11.09
N LEU A 128 4.97 -0.16 -11.33
CA LEU A 128 5.34 -1.54 -11.59
C LEU A 128 5.06 -2.43 -10.36
N GLN A 129 5.35 -1.97 -9.15
CA GLN A 129 5.01 -2.69 -7.94
C GLN A 129 3.50 -2.93 -7.82
N GLU A 130 2.66 -1.94 -8.10
CA GLU A 130 1.21 -2.11 -8.06
C GLU A 130 0.72 -3.09 -9.14
N LEU A 131 1.26 -3.05 -10.35
CA LEU A 131 0.94 -4.02 -11.39
C LEU A 131 1.36 -5.44 -10.99
N THR A 132 2.54 -5.62 -10.40
CA THR A 132 3.01 -6.91 -9.91
C THR A 132 2.09 -7.43 -8.79
N ARG A 133 1.70 -6.59 -7.84
CA ARG A 133 0.74 -6.95 -6.79
C ARG A 133 -0.61 -7.38 -7.35
N LEU A 134 -1.10 -6.71 -8.38
CA LEU A 134 -2.35 -7.08 -9.06
C LEU A 134 -2.22 -8.44 -9.76
N ALA A 135 -1.11 -8.71 -10.44
CA ALA A 135 -0.84 -9.99 -11.08
C ALA A 135 -0.79 -11.13 -10.05
N VAL A 136 -0.10 -10.91 -8.93
CA VAL A 136 -0.05 -11.86 -7.80
C VAL A 136 -1.43 -12.10 -7.23
N ALA A 137 -2.19 -11.03 -6.93
CA ALA A 137 -3.54 -11.16 -6.37
C ALA A 137 -4.50 -11.89 -7.32
N GLN A 138 -4.34 -11.70 -8.63
CA GLN A 138 -5.12 -12.44 -9.64
C GLN A 138 -4.80 -13.93 -9.63
N SER A 139 -3.54 -14.32 -9.40
CA SER A 139 -3.11 -15.71 -9.38
C SER A 139 -3.40 -16.42 -8.05
N THR A 140 -3.21 -15.74 -6.92
CA THR A 140 -3.33 -16.31 -5.57
C THR A 140 -4.74 -16.18 -4.99
N GLY A 141 -5.54 -15.23 -5.50
CA GLY A 141 -6.85 -14.86 -4.95
C GLY A 141 -6.78 -13.99 -3.69
N VAL A 142 -5.58 -13.65 -3.21
CA VAL A 142 -5.35 -12.86 -1.99
C VAL A 142 -4.63 -11.55 -2.35
N ARG A 143 -4.98 -10.48 -1.64
CA ARG A 143 -4.29 -9.19 -1.82
C ARG A 143 -2.86 -9.28 -1.30
N SER A 144 -1.90 -9.17 -2.20
CA SER A 144 -0.48 -9.22 -1.87
C SER A 144 0.04 -7.91 -1.25
N ARG A 145 0.96 -8.05 -0.30
CA ARG A 145 1.73 -6.96 0.32
C ARG A 145 3.18 -6.94 -0.18
N LEU A 146 3.44 -7.62 -1.29
CA LEU A 146 4.74 -7.75 -1.93
C LEU A 146 5.47 -6.40 -2.03
N MET A 147 6.78 -6.43 -1.77
CA MET A 147 7.68 -5.29 -1.96
C MET A 147 8.57 -5.54 -3.17
N LEU A 148 8.59 -4.58 -4.10
CA LEU A 148 9.49 -4.59 -5.24
C LEU A 148 10.58 -3.54 -5.06
N ASP A 149 11.84 -3.92 -5.25
CA ASP A 149 12.96 -2.99 -5.40
C ASP A 149 13.67 -3.20 -6.73
N ILE A 150 14.27 -2.16 -7.27
CA ILE A 150 15.01 -2.19 -8.54
C ILE A 150 16.35 -1.52 -8.35
N GLY A 151 17.43 -2.30 -8.46
CA GLY A 151 18.80 -1.81 -8.37
C GLY A 151 19.16 -1.14 -7.05
N GLY A 152 18.54 -1.51 -5.94
CA GLY A 152 18.77 -0.92 -4.64
C GLY A 152 18.26 0.53 -4.53
N TYR A 153 17.30 0.93 -5.37
CA TYR A 153 16.80 2.30 -5.45
C TYR A 153 16.25 2.80 -4.11
N ARG A 154 15.48 1.96 -3.40
CA ARG A 154 14.82 2.37 -2.16
C ARG A 154 15.82 2.72 -1.04
N ALA A 155 16.88 1.93 -0.91
CA ALA A 155 17.95 2.21 0.06
C ALA A 155 18.68 3.52 -0.28
N LYS A 156 19.08 3.69 -1.54
CA LYS A 156 19.74 4.89 -2.04
C LYS A 156 18.89 6.15 -1.87
N ARG A 157 17.61 6.05 -2.21
CA ARG A 157 16.67 7.15 -2.07
C ARG A 157 16.46 7.55 -0.60
N ARG A 158 16.42 6.58 0.29
CA ARG A 158 16.36 6.84 1.74
C ARG A 158 17.59 7.61 2.24
N GLU A 159 18.78 7.25 1.79
CA GLU A 159 20.02 7.97 2.13
C GLU A 159 20.00 9.42 1.62
N GLU A 160 19.59 9.63 0.37
CA GLU A 160 19.44 10.96 -0.21
C GLU A 160 18.46 11.84 0.59
N LEU A 161 17.29 11.29 0.91
CA LEU A 161 16.26 11.98 1.70
C LEU A 161 16.72 12.27 3.13
N THR A 162 17.47 11.36 3.74
CA THR A 162 18.06 11.56 5.06
C THR A 162 19.04 12.72 5.05
N GLY A 163 19.90 12.79 4.04
CA GLY A 163 20.83 13.91 3.85
C GLY A 163 20.10 15.24 3.62
N LEU A 164 19.09 15.24 2.76
CA LEU A 164 18.27 16.41 2.45
C LEU A 164 17.52 16.91 3.69
N ALA A 165 16.88 16.02 4.44
CA ALA A 165 16.13 16.36 5.65
C ALA A 165 17.03 16.90 6.75
N SER A 166 18.20 16.28 6.98
CA SER A 166 19.19 16.75 7.96
C SER A 166 19.73 18.13 7.62
N ALA A 167 20.03 18.39 6.34
CA ALA A 167 20.49 19.69 5.88
C ALA A 167 19.40 20.77 6.03
N ALA A 168 18.14 20.46 5.69
CA ALA A 168 17.01 21.37 5.87
C ALA A 168 16.77 21.68 7.35
N ALA A 169 16.77 20.67 8.22
CA ALA A 169 16.64 20.84 9.67
C ALA A 169 17.74 21.77 10.23
N GLY A 170 18.99 21.58 9.82
CA GLY A 170 20.10 22.46 10.21
C GLY A 170 19.93 23.91 9.77
N ARG A 171 19.45 24.14 8.52
CA ARG A 171 19.17 25.51 8.01
C ARG A 171 18.03 26.17 8.78
N VAL A 172 16.95 25.46 9.01
CA VAL A 172 15.78 26.00 9.75
C VAL A 172 16.12 26.29 11.19
N ALA A 173 16.87 25.40 11.88
CA ALA A 173 17.32 25.63 13.26
C ALA A 173 18.16 26.92 13.39
N GLN A 174 18.99 27.22 12.39
CA GLN A 174 19.85 28.41 12.38
C GLN A 174 19.11 29.69 11.95
N SER A 175 18.32 29.60 10.86
CA SER A 175 17.65 30.76 10.26
C SER A 175 16.36 31.15 10.97
N ARG A 176 15.74 30.20 11.70
CA ARG A 176 14.40 30.33 12.27
C ARG A 176 13.32 30.62 11.23
N GLN A 177 13.57 30.27 9.96
CA GLN A 177 12.60 30.43 8.89
C GLN A 177 12.13 29.06 8.37
N PRO A 178 10.83 28.89 8.14
CA PRO A 178 10.29 27.65 7.55
C PRO A 178 10.89 27.36 6.17
N GLU A 179 11.18 26.09 5.92
CA GLU A 179 11.66 25.62 4.63
C GLU A 179 10.70 24.58 4.04
N ARG A 180 10.24 24.81 2.80
CA ARG A 180 9.39 23.88 2.04
C ARG A 180 10.27 23.02 1.14
N LEU A 181 10.13 21.70 1.31
CA LEU A 181 10.82 20.74 0.45
C LEU A 181 10.04 20.51 -0.86
N ALA A 182 10.64 19.82 -1.82
CA ALA A 182 9.96 19.41 -3.04
C ALA A 182 8.78 18.48 -2.72
N PRO A 183 7.76 18.38 -3.59
CA PRO A 183 6.74 17.35 -3.48
C PRO A 183 7.37 15.97 -3.46
N MET A 184 6.81 15.06 -2.68
CA MET A 184 7.33 13.70 -2.54
C MET A 184 6.21 12.73 -2.13
N ASN A 185 6.39 11.46 -2.42
CA ASN A 185 5.41 10.42 -2.12
C ASN A 185 5.25 10.16 -0.61
N PRO A 186 4.21 9.43 -0.17
CA PRO A 186 3.95 9.19 1.25
C PRO A 186 5.10 8.51 2.01
N PHE A 187 5.80 7.58 1.36
CA PHE A 187 6.95 6.89 1.95
C PHE A 187 8.12 7.87 2.16
N GLU A 188 8.43 8.68 1.15
CA GLU A 188 9.49 9.68 1.21
C GLU A 188 9.22 10.73 2.30
N ARG A 189 7.96 11.20 2.40
CA ARG A 189 7.56 12.13 3.47
C ARG A 189 7.77 11.52 4.86
N LYS A 190 7.47 10.22 5.02
CA LYS A 190 7.71 9.53 6.29
C LYS A 190 9.19 9.54 6.66
N VAL A 191 10.10 9.23 5.72
CA VAL A 191 11.55 9.27 5.95
C VAL A 191 11.99 10.66 6.40
N VAL A 192 11.52 11.72 5.72
CA VAL A 192 11.86 13.10 6.08
C VAL A 192 11.33 13.47 7.46
N HIS A 193 10.08 13.10 7.79
CA HIS A 193 9.49 13.35 9.11
C HIS A 193 10.28 12.65 10.23
N ASP A 194 10.67 11.39 10.03
CA ASP A 194 11.44 10.61 11.00
C ASP A 194 12.81 11.27 11.27
N VAL A 195 13.47 11.78 10.24
CA VAL A 195 14.77 12.47 10.38
C VAL A 195 14.61 13.83 11.08
N VAL A 196 13.61 14.62 10.70
CA VAL A 196 13.36 15.94 11.32
C VAL A 196 12.93 15.79 12.77
N ALA A 197 12.12 14.78 13.11
CA ALA A 197 11.72 14.49 14.48
C ALA A 197 12.88 14.15 15.42
N ALA A 198 13.99 13.62 14.88
CA ALA A 198 15.22 13.35 15.62
C ALA A 198 16.12 14.60 15.80
N ALA A 199 15.84 15.69 15.08
CA ALA A 199 16.62 16.91 15.12
C ALA A 199 16.08 17.90 16.18
N ALA A 200 16.95 18.53 16.96
CA ALA A 200 16.54 19.46 17.99
C ALA A 200 16.18 20.85 17.44
N GLY A 201 15.12 21.47 17.97
CA GLY A 201 14.73 22.85 17.68
C GLY A 201 13.95 23.03 16.38
N VAL A 202 13.46 21.94 15.79
CA VAL A 202 12.65 21.91 14.58
C VAL A 202 11.59 20.81 14.64
N HIS A 203 10.51 21.00 13.90
CA HIS A 203 9.50 19.99 13.63
C HIS A 203 9.09 20.04 12.17
N SER A 204 8.25 19.10 11.74
CA SER A 204 7.83 19.03 10.34
C SER A 204 6.35 18.77 10.19
N GLU A 205 5.75 19.36 9.17
CA GLU A 205 4.35 19.17 8.78
C GLU A 205 4.24 18.80 7.31
N SER A 206 3.18 18.08 6.93
CA SER A 206 2.87 17.79 5.52
C SER A 206 1.82 18.77 5.02
N GLU A 207 2.15 19.54 3.96
CA GLU A 207 1.29 20.56 3.34
C GLU A 207 0.89 20.16 1.92
N GLY A 208 -0.34 20.51 1.52
CA GLY A 208 -0.85 20.30 0.16
C GLY A 208 -1.55 18.96 -0.05
N GLU A 209 -1.98 18.74 -1.29
CA GLU A 209 -2.69 17.54 -1.74
C GLU A 209 -1.85 16.76 -2.76
N GLU A 210 -2.04 15.44 -2.84
CA GLU A 210 -1.38 14.61 -3.85
C GLU A 210 -1.76 15.09 -5.27
N PRO A 211 -0.84 15.08 -6.22
CA PRO A 211 0.56 14.62 -6.16
C PRO A 211 1.57 15.68 -5.68
N ASN A 212 1.11 16.89 -5.33
CA ASN A 212 1.99 18.03 -4.99
C ASN A 212 2.25 18.16 -3.48
N ARG A 213 1.85 17.16 -2.68
CA ARG A 213 2.03 17.18 -1.24
C ARG A 213 3.51 17.08 -0.85
N ARG A 214 3.92 17.92 0.10
CA ARG A 214 5.33 18.12 0.50
C ARG A 214 5.50 18.21 2.00
N VAL A 215 6.71 18.07 2.46
CA VAL A 215 7.07 18.36 3.86
C VAL A 215 7.56 19.79 3.98
N VAL A 216 7.12 20.45 5.05
CA VAL A 216 7.61 21.75 5.49
C VAL A 216 8.32 21.55 6.81
N VAL A 217 9.56 21.99 6.90
CA VAL A 217 10.34 22.01 8.14
C VAL A 217 10.16 23.38 8.81
N LEU A 218 9.76 23.37 10.08
CA LEU A 218 9.46 24.57 10.85
C LEU A 218 10.38 24.67 12.09
N PRO A 219 10.75 25.85 12.54
CA PRO A 219 11.44 26.01 13.81
C PRO A 219 10.48 25.76 14.97
N ASP A 220 10.96 25.16 16.02
CA ASP A 220 10.21 25.06 17.28
C ASP A 220 9.97 26.46 17.87
N PRO A 221 8.84 26.67 18.55
CA PRO A 221 8.48 27.94 19.15
C PRO A 221 9.48 28.46 20.22
#